data_8e4d0f88863a83d32bea802f314d9375
#
_entry.id   8e4d0f88863a83d32bea802f314d9375
#
_cell.length_a   1.000
_cell.length_b   1.000
_cell.length_c   1.000
_cell.angle_alpha   90.00
_cell.angle_beta   90.00
_cell.angle_gamma   90.00
#
_symmetry.space_group_name_H-M   'P 1'
#
loop_
_entity.id
_entity.type
_entity.pdbx_description
1 polymer ?
#
loop_
_entity_poly.entity_id
_entity_poly.type
_entity_poly.pdbx_seq_one_letter_code
_entity_poly.pdbx_strand_id
1 'polypeptide(L)'
;DLCDDIAIKEHERADLQEFRAFLRNLMMHGAVGTALGGVCTLVGEPQNLLIGEVMGWHFVPFFLNVAHVSMPVLAIGLLTCVVVEKFHLFGYGAKLPGNIRSHLLETAIEMESKRGLQGKAKLVVQGLVGIWLILALAFHLAEVGIIGLSVIVILTAFNGFIDEHQLGPAFEEALPFTALLVVFFAIVGVIHDQHLFAPVMHFVLALEGQTQLAAYYAANGLLSMISDNVFVATVYISETKMHFVQLLATVPGVTDAAALMDKLTDPHIVRGDVIAALPAGIQDQVSKMMTHFDHLAVAINTGTNIPSVATPNGQAAFLFLLTSALAPVIRLSYGRMVVLALPYTITMSLTGLAATYFFSW
;
A
#
# COMPACT_ATOMS: atom_id res chain seq x y z
N ASP A 1 -24.88 0.49 -25.37
CA ASP A 1 -23.73 1.35 -25.62
C ASP A 1 -23.66 2.45 -24.56
N LEU A 2 -22.79 2.31 -23.58
CA LEU A 2 -22.68 3.24 -22.42
C LEU A 2 -22.14 4.63 -22.80
N CYS A 3 -21.66 4.79 -24.03
CA CYS A 3 -21.05 6.03 -24.50
C CYS A 3 -22.01 6.92 -25.30
N ASP A 4 -23.11 6.39 -25.81
CA ASP A 4 -24.03 7.13 -26.70
C ASP A 4 -25.31 7.56 -25.96
N ASP A 5 -25.20 8.63 -25.17
CA ASP A 5 -26.31 9.19 -24.38
C ASP A 5 -27.42 9.80 -25.27
N ILE A 6 -27.19 9.97 -26.58
CA ILE A 6 -28.13 10.69 -27.47
C ILE A 6 -29.21 9.75 -27.99
N ALA A 7 -28.92 8.47 -28.15
CA ALA A 7 -29.84 7.48 -28.70
C ALA A 7 -30.76 6.80 -27.65
N ILE A 8 -30.53 7.06 -26.35
CA ILE A 8 -31.19 6.36 -25.24
C ILE A 8 -32.48 7.08 -24.82
N LYS A 9 -33.59 6.33 -24.67
CA LYS A 9 -34.87 6.86 -24.17
C LYS A 9 -34.69 7.44 -22.75
N GLU A 10 -35.53 8.41 -22.38
CA GLU A 10 -35.35 9.23 -21.19
C GLU A 10 -35.37 8.40 -19.88
N HIS A 11 -36.18 7.36 -19.78
CA HIS A 11 -36.18 6.44 -18.63
C HIS A 11 -34.95 5.55 -18.55
N GLU A 12 -34.41 5.13 -19.71
CA GLU A 12 -33.17 4.33 -19.78
C GLU A 12 -31.94 5.20 -19.42
N ARG A 13 -32.02 6.50 -19.68
CA ARG A 13 -30.98 7.46 -19.30
C ARG A 13 -30.84 7.59 -17.78
N ALA A 14 -31.95 7.57 -17.04
CA ALA A 14 -31.93 7.60 -15.57
C ALA A 14 -31.26 6.33 -15.01
N ASP A 15 -31.67 5.16 -15.49
CA ASP A 15 -31.08 3.88 -15.08
C ASP A 15 -29.59 3.79 -15.40
N LEU A 16 -29.19 4.30 -16.57
CA LEU A 16 -27.79 4.36 -16.95
C LEU A 16 -26.94 5.27 -16.04
N GLN A 17 -27.48 6.43 -15.65
CA GLN A 17 -26.80 7.33 -14.73
C GLN A 17 -26.67 6.73 -13.33
N GLU A 18 -27.71 6.03 -12.85
CA GLU A 18 -27.67 5.34 -11.57
C GLU A 18 -26.68 4.17 -11.60
N PHE A 19 -26.65 3.39 -12.67
CA PHE A 19 -25.67 2.33 -12.87
C PHE A 19 -24.24 2.84 -12.91
N ARG A 20 -23.97 3.93 -13.63
CA ARG A 20 -22.65 4.58 -13.63
C ARG A 20 -22.25 5.06 -12.22
N ALA A 21 -23.19 5.59 -11.46
CA ALA A 21 -22.94 6.01 -10.09
C ALA A 21 -22.63 4.80 -9.19
N PHE A 22 -23.39 3.71 -9.33
CA PHE A 22 -23.14 2.46 -8.62
C PHE A 22 -21.75 1.89 -8.94
N LEU A 23 -21.39 1.76 -10.23
CA LEU A 23 -20.07 1.28 -10.63
C LEU A 23 -18.94 2.18 -10.11
N ARG A 24 -19.12 3.48 -10.14
CA ARG A 24 -18.14 4.43 -9.62
C ARG A 24 -17.94 4.24 -8.11
N ASN A 25 -19.02 4.10 -7.34
CA ASN A 25 -18.93 3.83 -5.91
C ASN A 25 -18.23 2.50 -5.62
N LEU A 26 -18.60 1.45 -6.35
CA LEU A 26 -17.97 0.14 -6.22
C LEU A 26 -16.46 0.18 -6.51
N MET A 27 -16.06 0.86 -7.60
CA MET A 27 -14.64 1.01 -7.95
C MET A 27 -13.87 1.83 -6.92
N MET A 28 -14.49 2.86 -6.37
CA MET A 28 -13.86 3.66 -5.30
C MET A 28 -13.69 2.87 -4.01
N HIS A 29 -14.68 2.06 -3.61
CA HIS A 29 -14.53 1.16 -2.46
C HIS A 29 -13.43 0.12 -2.71
N GLY A 30 -13.36 -0.43 -3.94
CA GLY A 30 -12.27 -1.33 -4.33
C GLY A 30 -10.90 -0.66 -4.23
N ALA A 31 -10.75 0.55 -4.77
CA ALA A 31 -9.49 1.30 -4.72
C ALA A 31 -9.08 1.67 -3.28
N VAL A 32 -10.02 2.08 -2.42
CA VAL A 32 -9.74 2.28 -0.99
C VAL A 32 -9.40 0.96 -0.29
N GLY A 33 -10.08 -0.13 -0.66
CA GLY A 33 -9.80 -1.47 -0.14
C GLY A 33 -8.38 -1.96 -0.44
N THR A 34 -7.83 -1.63 -1.61
CA THR A 34 -6.42 -1.94 -1.94
C THR A 34 -5.45 -1.18 -1.04
N ALA A 35 -5.70 0.10 -0.78
CA ALA A 35 -4.88 0.90 0.14
C ALA A 35 -4.96 0.37 1.59
N LEU A 36 -6.17 0.00 2.07
CA LEU A 36 -6.38 -0.57 3.40
C LEU A 36 -5.65 -1.90 3.60
N GLY A 37 -5.69 -2.78 2.58
CA GLY A 37 -4.96 -4.05 2.59
C GLY A 37 -3.47 -3.85 2.38
N GLY A 38 -3.12 -2.91 1.52
CA GLY A 38 -1.75 -2.60 1.11
C GLY A 38 -0.87 -2.21 2.30
N VAL A 39 -1.33 -1.29 3.15
CA VAL A 39 -0.55 -0.85 4.33
C VAL A 39 -0.27 -1.96 5.35
N CYS A 40 -1.06 -3.03 5.35
CA CYS A 40 -0.95 -4.09 6.34
C CYS A 40 0.18 -5.07 6.08
N THR A 41 0.65 -5.21 4.84
CA THR A 41 1.57 -6.29 4.47
C THR A 41 2.78 -5.79 3.69
N LEU A 42 3.89 -6.51 3.85
CA LEU A 42 5.16 -6.20 3.18
C LEU A 42 5.02 -6.08 1.65
N VAL A 43 4.20 -6.94 1.05
CA VAL A 43 4.01 -7.00 -0.42
C VAL A 43 2.82 -6.19 -0.92
N GLY A 44 2.12 -5.50 -0.01
CA GLY A 44 0.90 -4.77 -0.35
C GLY A 44 1.15 -3.51 -1.17
N GLU A 45 2.29 -2.86 -0.93
CA GLU A 45 2.68 -1.63 -1.61
C GLU A 45 4.21 -1.62 -1.82
N PRO A 46 4.73 -1.03 -2.92
CA PRO A 46 6.16 -1.02 -3.20
C PRO A 46 7.03 -0.39 -2.10
N GLN A 47 6.56 0.69 -1.47
CA GLN A 47 7.29 1.34 -0.38
C GLN A 47 7.41 0.47 0.88
N ASN A 48 6.49 -0.47 1.10
CA ASN A 48 6.58 -1.40 2.21
C ASN A 48 7.78 -2.35 2.05
N LEU A 49 8.03 -2.79 0.80
CA LEU A 49 9.21 -3.61 0.48
C LEU A 49 10.50 -2.86 0.78
N LEU A 50 10.59 -1.59 0.39
CA LEU A 50 11.76 -0.75 0.66
C LEU A 50 12.00 -0.54 2.16
N ILE A 51 10.93 -0.21 2.90
CA ILE A 51 11.03 -0.04 4.35
C ILE A 51 11.40 -1.37 5.01
N GLY A 52 10.77 -2.47 4.59
CA GLY A 52 11.07 -3.81 5.10
C GLY A 52 12.53 -4.22 4.86
N GLU A 53 13.09 -3.92 3.69
CA GLU A 53 14.48 -4.16 3.36
C GLU A 53 15.43 -3.34 4.25
N VAL A 54 15.20 -2.02 4.39
CA VAL A 54 16.01 -1.14 5.22
C VAL A 54 15.98 -1.54 6.70
N MET A 55 14.83 -2.05 7.18
CA MET A 55 14.62 -2.45 8.58
C MET A 55 14.97 -3.92 8.86
N GLY A 56 15.21 -4.73 7.83
CA GLY A 56 15.37 -6.17 7.95
C GLY A 56 14.08 -6.89 8.35
N TRP A 57 12.91 -6.38 7.98
CA TRP A 57 11.63 -6.96 8.33
C TRP A 57 11.13 -7.90 7.23
N HIS A 58 11.08 -9.18 7.53
CA HIS A 58 10.35 -10.16 6.72
C HIS A 58 8.82 -9.97 6.83
N PHE A 59 8.07 -10.74 6.07
CA PHE A 59 6.62 -10.61 5.93
C PHE A 59 5.86 -10.57 7.26
N VAL A 60 6.12 -11.54 8.16
CA VAL A 60 5.43 -11.62 9.46
C VAL A 60 5.89 -10.54 10.44
N PRO A 61 7.21 -10.30 10.65
CA PRO A 61 7.68 -9.17 11.44
C PRO A 61 7.15 -7.82 10.94
N PHE A 62 7.11 -7.58 9.64
CA PHE A 62 6.52 -6.36 9.09
C PHE A 62 5.07 -6.19 9.53
N PHE A 63 4.23 -7.22 9.31
CA PHE A 63 2.82 -7.19 9.72
C PHE A 63 2.68 -6.89 11.22
N LEU A 64 3.42 -7.58 12.08
CA LEU A 64 3.34 -7.41 13.54
C LEU A 64 3.76 -6.00 13.98
N ASN A 65 4.78 -5.45 13.35
CA ASN A 65 5.26 -4.10 13.64
C ASN A 65 4.25 -3.02 13.25
N VAL A 66 3.56 -3.15 12.11
CA VAL A 66 2.62 -2.13 11.65
C VAL A 66 1.18 -2.36 12.14
N ALA A 67 0.84 -3.54 12.67
CA ALA A 67 -0.53 -3.96 12.97
C ALA A 67 -1.22 -3.05 13.99
N HIS A 68 -0.50 -2.53 14.98
CA HIS A 68 -1.07 -1.65 16.01
C HIS A 68 -1.59 -0.32 15.44
N VAL A 69 -1.12 0.10 14.25
CA VAL A 69 -1.65 1.27 13.52
C VAL A 69 -2.58 0.81 12.39
N SER A 70 -2.17 -0.17 11.59
CA SER A 70 -2.91 -0.56 10.39
C SER A 70 -4.24 -1.26 10.70
N MET A 71 -4.35 -2.06 11.76
CA MET A 71 -5.61 -2.74 12.10
C MET A 71 -6.71 -1.80 12.58
N PRO A 72 -6.48 -0.83 13.47
CA PRO A 72 -7.47 0.22 13.77
C PRO A 72 -7.91 1.00 12.53
N VAL A 73 -6.97 1.32 11.62
CA VAL A 73 -7.27 2.03 10.37
C VAL A 73 -8.10 1.16 9.43
N LEU A 74 -7.81 -0.13 9.31
CA LEU A 74 -8.61 -1.08 8.56
C LEU A 74 -10.06 -1.12 9.09
N ALA A 75 -10.22 -1.24 10.40
CA ALA A 75 -11.54 -1.27 11.04
C ALA A 75 -12.34 0.02 10.77
N ILE A 76 -11.73 1.19 10.93
CA ILE A 76 -12.41 2.48 10.69
C ILE A 76 -12.68 2.70 9.19
N GLY A 77 -11.79 2.26 8.30
CA GLY A 77 -12.00 2.35 6.86
C GLY A 77 -13.20 1.51 6.41
N LEU A 78 -13.33 0.27 6.91
CA LEU A 78 -14.49 -0.58 6.65
C LEU A 78 -15.77 0.02 7.26
N LEU A 79 -15.71 0.58 8.46
CA LEU A 79 -16.85 1.28 9.06
C LEU A 79 -17.24 2.51 8.23
N THR A 80 -16.26 3.26 7.74
CA THR A 80 -16.51 4.42 6.87
C THR A 80 -17.24 3.99 5.59
N CYS A 81 -16.82 2.86 4.96
CA CYS A 81 -17.51 2.29 3.81
C CYS A 81 -19.01 2.05 4.12
N VAL A 82 -19.32 1.40 5.24
CA VAL A 82 -20.70 1.14 5.65
C VAL A 82 -21.47 2.44 5.90
N VAL A 83 -20.85 3.42 6.55
CA VAL A 83 -21.48 4.70 6.89
C VAL A 83 -21.79 5.51 5.64
N VAL A 84 -20.83 5.68 4.71
CA VAL A 84 -21.06 6.48 3.50
C VAL A 84 -22.11 5.87 2.58
N GLU A 85 -22.16 4.53 2.47
CA GLU A 85 -23.20 3.83 1.70
C GLU A 85 -24.57 3.92 2.37
N LYS A 86 -24.66 3.67 3.67
CA LYS A 86 -25.93 3.66 4.41
C LYS A 86 -26.59 5.05 4.48
N PHE A 87 -25.79 6.09 4.64
CA PHE A 87 -26.27 7.47 4.79
C PHE A 87 -26.19 8.30 3.51
N HIS A 88 -25.83 7.69 2.38
CA HIS A 88 -25.72 8.35 1.07
C HIS A 88 -24.81 9.60 1.09
N LEU A 89 -23.71 9.54 1.80
CA LEU A 89 -22.80 10.68 1.97
C LEU A 89 -21.80 10.78 0.79
N PHE A 90 -21.37 11.98 0.45
CA PHE A 90 -20.36 12.28 -0.57
C PHE A 90 -20.64 11.70 -1.98
N GLY A 91 -21.89 11.33 -2.26
CA GLY A 91 -22.29 10.74 -3.53
C GLY A 91 -22.25 9.22 -3.59
N TYR A 92 -22.08 8.57 -2.44
CA TYR A 92 -22.27 7.13 -2.26
C TYR A 92 -23.75 6.75 -2.10
N GLY A 93 -24.05 5.47 -2.07
CA GLY A 93 -25.40 4.94 -1.86
C GLY A 93 -26.22 4.74 -3.12
N ALA A 94 -25.60 4.83 -4.32
CA ALA A 94 -26.29 4.52 -5.57
C ALA A 94 -26.60 3.02 -5.64
N LYS A 95 -27.84 2.69 -6.05
CA LYS A 95 -28.31 1.31 -6.14
C LYS A 95 -28.16 0.78 -7.55
N LEU A 96 -27.99 -0.53 -7.66
CA LEU A 96 -28.02 -1.22 -8.95
C LEU A 96 -29.47 -1.26 -9.46
N PRO A 97 -29.80 -0.65 -10.64
CA PRO A 97 -31.14 -0.68 -11.20
C PRO A 97 -31.64 -2.12 -11.41
N GLY A 98 -32.94 -2.35 -11.16
CA GLY A 98 -33.51 -3.70 -11.12
C GLY A 98 -33.41 -4.45 -12.45
N ASN A 99 -33.63 -3.76 -13.57
CA ASN A 99 -33.50 -4.30 -14.93
C ASN A 99 -32.05 -4.71 -15.26
N ILE A 100 -31.07 -3.91 -14.87
CA ILE A 100 -29.65 -4.24 -15.05
C ILE A 100 -29.25 -5.39 -14.14
N ARG A 101 -29.75 -5.41 -12.90
CA ARG A 101 -29.49 -6.50 -11.96
C ARG A 101 -29.98 -7.85 -12.47
N SER A 102 -31.21 -7.91 -13.04
CA SER A 102 -31.75 -9.16 -13.60
C SER A 102 -30.90 -9.66 -14.77
N HIS A 103 -30.50 -8.75 -15.68
CA HIS A 103 -29.67 -9.10 -16.82
C HIS A 103 -28.28 -9.61 -16.42
N LEU A 104 -27.63 -8.94 -15.45
CA LEU A 104 -26.34 -9.39 -14.91
C LEU A 104 -26.45 -10.74 -14.23
N LEU A 105 -27.56 -11.01 -13.50
CA LEU A 105 -27.80 -12.29 -12.84
C LEU A 105 -27.98 -13.42 -13.87
N GLU A 106 -28.78 -13.19 -14.92
CA GLU A 106 -28.96 -14.15 -16.01
C GLU A 106 -27.62 -14.48 -16.69
N THR A 107 -26.84 -13.46 -17.01
CA THR A 107 -25.51 -13.63 -17.60
C THR A 107 -24.58 -14.43 -16.68
N ALA A 108 -24.59 -14.14 -15.38
CA ALA A 108 -23.77 -14.86 -14.39
C ALA A 108 -24.18 -16.34 -14.28
N ILE A 109 -25.48 -16.63 -14.25
CA ILE A 109 -26.02 -18.01 -14.23
C ILE A 109 -25.63 -18.74 -15.50
N GLU A 110 -25.75 -18.11 -16.65
CA GLU A 110 -25.38 -18.68 -17.94
C GLU A 110 -23.87 -19.01 -17.99
N MET A 111 -23.01 -18.08 -17.56
CA MET A 111 -21.57 -18.29 -17.46
C MET A 111 -21.22 -19.46 -16.53
N GLU A 112 -21.88 -19.55 -15.35
CA GLU A 112 -21.65 -20.63 -14.40
C GLU A 112 -22.12 -21.98 -14.94
N SER A 113 -23.26 -22.01 -15.62
CA SER A 113 -23.79 -23.23 -16.25
C SER A 113 -22.88 -23.78 -17.38
N LYS A 114 -22.21 -22.86 -18.09
CA LYS A 114 -21.21 -23.18 -19.14
C LYS A 114 -19.85 -23.57 -18.60
N ARG A 115 -19.63 -23.38 -17.30
CA ARG A 115 -18.34 -23.69 -16.65
C ARG A 115 -18.16 -25.21 -16.53
N GLY A 116 -17.42 -25.79 -17.47
CA GLY A 116 -17.04 -27.20 -17.47
C GLY A 116 -16.05 -27.58 -16.37
N LEU A 117 -15.65 -28.84 -16.32
CA LEU A 117 -14.65 -29.37 -15.37
C LEU A 117 -13.32 -28.58 -15.40
N GLN A 118 -12.87 -28.18 -16.59
CA GLN A 118 -11.66 -27.40 -16.75
C GLN A 118 -11.77 -26.02 -16.05
N GLY A 119 -12.91 -25.32 -16.17
CA GLY A 119 -13.13 -24.07 -15.49
C GLY A 119 -13.15 -24.19 -13.97
N LYS A 120 -13.70 -25.28 -13.43
CA LYS A 120 -13.67 -25.60 -12.00
C LYS A 120 -12.25 -25.93 -11.53
N ALA A 121 -11.49 -26.70 -12.31
CA ALA A 121 -10.11 -27.03 -12.02
C ALA A 121 -9.23 -25.75 -11.95
N LYS A 122 -9.42 -24.80 -12.86
CA LYS A 122 -8.71 -23.51 -12.83
C LYS A 122 -8.97 -22.73 -11.53
N LEU A 123 -10.21 -22.70 -11.03
CA LEU A 123 -10.53 -22.05 -9.75
C LEU A 123 -9.84 -22.73 -8.56
N VAL A 124 -9.81 -24.08 -8.56
CA VAL A 124 -9.10 -24.84 -7.52
C VAL A 124 -7.60 -24.52 -7.55
N VAL A 125 -6.99 -24.50 -8.74
CA VAL A 125 -5.57 -24.12 -8.88
C VAL A 125 -5.33 -22.70 -8.38
N GLN A 126 -6.18 -21.73 -8.75
CA GLN A 126 -6.05 -20.36 -8.27
C GLN A 126 -6.14 -20.26 -6.74
N GLY A 127 -7.06 -21.01 -6.12
CA GLY A 127 -7.18 -21.10 -4.67
C GLY A 127 -5.94 -21.71 -4.01
N LEU A 128 -5.41 -22.81 -4.56
CA LEU A 128 -4.19 -23.45 -4.04
C LEU A 128 -2.95 -22.56 -4.20
N VAL A 129 -2.83 -21.85 -5.32
CA VAL A 129 -1.73 -20.90 -5.53
C VAL A 129 -1.85 -19.70 -4.59
N GLY A 130 -3.07 -19.22 -4.30
CA GLY A 130 -3.28 -18.20 -3.27
C GLY A 130 -2.84 -18.66 -1.88
N ILE A 131 -3.17 -19.92 -1.50
CA ILE A 131 -2.70 -20.52 -0.24
C ILE A 131 -1.17 -20.65 -0.26
N TRP A 132 -0.59 -21.15 -1.36
CA TRP A 132 0.86 -21.22 -1.55
C TRP A 132 1.54 -19.87 -1.33
N LEU A 133 1.03 -18.81 -1.97
CA LEU A 133 1.56 -17.46 -1.81
C LEU A 133 1.59 -17.03 -0.34
N ILE A 134 0.47 -17.18 0.37
CA ILE A 134 0.38 -16.80 1.79
C ILE A 134 1.37 -17.58 2.64
N LEU A 135 1.42 -18.92 2.47
CA LEU A 135 2.32 -19.77 3.24
C LEU A 135 3.80 -19.51 2.91
N ALA A 136 4.12 -19.34 1.63
CA ALA A 136 5.49 -19.09 1.20
C ALA A 136 6.03 -17.76 1.76
N LEU A 137 5.21 -16.70 1.78
CA LEU A 137 5.56 -15.41 2.38
C LEU A 137 5.62 -15.49 3.91
N ALA A 138 4.65 -16.17 4.56
CA ALA A 138 4.61 -16.28 6.02
C ALA A 138 5.81 -17.04 6.60
N PHE A 139 6.21 -18.14 5.94
CA PHE A 139 7.35 -18.97 6.34
C PHE A 139 8.68 -18.54 5.72
N HIS A 140 8.68 -17.46 4.92
CA HIS A 140 9.87 -16.96 4.22
C HIS A 140 10.63 -18.08 3.47
N LEU A 141 9.88 -18.85 2.64
CA LEU A 141 10.45 -20.00 1.94
C LEU A 141 11.44 -19.60 0.84
N ALA A 142 11.33 -18.39 0.32
CA ALA A 142 12.26 -17.79 -0.66
C ALA A 142 12.06 -16.27 -0.64
N GLU A 143 12.92 -15.56 -1.37
CA GLU A 143 12.78 -14.12 -1.62
C GLU A 143 11.42 -13.80 -2.29
N VAL A 144 10.84 -12.65 -1.91
CA VAL A 144 9.49 -12.21 -2.37
C VAL A 144 9.36 -12.26 -3.90
N GLY A 145 10.39 -11.81 -4.63
CA GLY A 145 10.41 -11.84 -6.10
C GLY A 145 10.34 -13.25 -6.67
N ILE A 146 11.02 -14.23 -6.05
CA ILE A 146 11.00 -15.64 -6.47
C ILE A 146 9.64 -16.26 -6.18
N ILE A 147 9.04 -15.97 -5.02
CA ILE A 147 7.68 -16.40 -4.69
C ILE A 147 6.69 -15.83 -5.71
N GLY A 148 6.75 -14.54 -6.01
CA GLY A 148 5.92 -13.89 -7.02
C GLY A 148 6.07 -14.51 -8.40
N LEU A 149 7.31 -14.76 -8.84
CA LEU A 149 7.59 -15.43 -10.11
C LEU A 149 6.99 -16.85 -10.14
N SER A 150 7.10 -17.62 -9.06
CA SER A 150 6.48 -18.95 -8.96
C SER A 150 4.96 -18.91 -9.14
N VAL A 151 4.29 -17.92 -8.56
CA VAL A 151 2.85 -17.67 -8.71
C VAL A 151 2.50 -17.40 -10.17
N ILE A 152 3.26 -16.48 -10.83
CA ILE A 152 3.05 -16.15 -12.25
C ILE A 152 3.20 -17.42 -13.11
N VAL A 153 4.30 -18.17 -12.94
CA VAL A 153 4.56 -19.38 -13.74
C VAL A 153 3.48 -20.44 -13.53
N ILE A 154 3.08 -20.72 -12.29
CA ILE A 154 2.05 -21.72 -12.01
C ILE A 154 0.69 -21.27 -12.59
N LEU A 155 0.28 -20.03 -12.37
CA LEU A 155 -1.01 -19.55 -12.86
C LEU A 155 -1.06 -19.49 -14.39
N THR A 156 -0.02 -19.02 -15.06
CA THR A 156 0.02 -18.98 -16.52
C THR A 156 0.01 -20.37 -17.12
N ALA A 157 0.81 -21.30 -16.60
CA ALA A 157 0.87 -22.69 -17.07
C ALA A 157 -0.49 -23.40 -16.92
N PHE A 158 -1.11 -23.36 -15.75
CA PHE A 158 -2.38 -24.06 -15.49
C PHE A 158 -3.61 -23.38 -16.12
N ASN A 159 -3.55 -22.08 -16.38
CA ASN A 159 -4.62 -21.40 -17.12
C ASN A 159 -4.48 -21.51 -18.65
N GLY A 160 -3.34 -22.02 -19.14
CA GLY A 160 -3.07 -22.20 -20.57
C GLY A 160 -2.62 -20.91 -21.26
N PHE A 161 -2.07 -19.94 -20.50
CA PHE A 161 -1.45 -18.74 -21.03
C PHE A 161 0.05 -19.03 -21.27
N ILE A 162 0.35 -19.72 -22.37
CA ILE A 162 1.71 -20.16 -22.70
C ILE A 162 2.27 -19.48 -23.95
N ASP A 163 1.42 -18.79 -24.72
CA ASP A 163 1.84 -18.11 -25.93
C ASP A 163 2.37 -16.70 -25.65
N GLU A 164 3.44 -16.32 -26.32
CA GLU A 164 4.06 -15.01 -26.24
C GLU A 164 3.06 -13.87 -26.50
N HIS A 165 2.14 -14.07 -27.47
CA HIS A 165 1.09 -13.09 -27.80
C HIS A 165 0.08 -12.86 -26.67
N GLN A 166 -0.04 -13.79 -25.73
CA GLN A 166 -0.92 -13.66 -24.58
C GLN A 166 -0.22 -13.00 -23.38
N LEU A 167 1.08 -13.25 -23.23
CA LEU A 167 1.88 -12.73 -22.12
C LEU A 167 2.42 -11.33 -22.42
N GLY A 168 2.77 -11.05 -23.69
CA GLY A 168 3.36 -9.78 -24.12
C GLY A 168 2.59 -8.55 -23.65
N PRO A 169 1.27 -8.46 -23.92
CA PRO A 169 0.46 -7.31 -23.48
C PRO A 169 0.48 -7.05 -21.98
N ALA A 170 0.50 -8.10 -21.15
CA ALA A 170 0.56 -7.95 -19.69
C ALA A 170 1.90 -7.35 -19.24
N PHE A 171 3.02 -7.72 -19.88
CA PHE A 171 4.31 -7.11 -19.63
C PHE A 171 4.38 -5.66 -20.15
N GLU A 172 3.79 -5.38 -21.31
CA GLU A 172 3.72 -4.02 -21.86
C GLU A 172 2.92 -3.08 -20.94
N GLU A 173 1.84 -3.56 -20.33
CA GLU A 173 1.07 -2.78 -19.33
C GLU A 173 1.88 -2.52 -18.04
N ALA A 174 2.78 -3.41 -17.66
CA ALA A 174 3.62 -3.24 -16.46
C ALA A 174 4.84 -2.34 -16.70
N LEU A 175 5.33 -2.19 -17.94
CA LEU A 175 6.52 -1.41 -18.27
C LEU A 175 6.45 0.07 -17.85
N PRO A 176 5.35 0.82 -18.07
CA PRO A 176 5.27 2.21 -17.65
C PRO A 176 5.45 2.38 -16.14
N PHE A 177 4.87 1.48 -15.33
CA PHE A 177 5.03 1.51 -13.88
C PHE A 177 6.47 1.19 -13.46
N THR A 178 7.10 0.18 -14.06
CA THR A 178 8.49 -0.17 -13.81
C THR A 178 9.44 0.97 -14.19
N ALA A 179 9.22 1.60 -15.36
CA ALA A 179 10.00 2.75 -15.80
C ALA A 179 9.84 3.94 -14.83
N LEU A 180 8.63 4.18 -14.34
CA LEU A 180 8.34 5.22 -13.36
C LEU A 180 9.12 4.98 -12.06
N LEU A 181 9.16 3.75 -11.54
CA LEU A 181 9.94 3.39 -10.36
C LEU A 181 11.44 3.67 -10.56
N VAL A 182 12.01 3.29 -11.71
CA VAL A 182 13.42 3.55 -12.02
C VAL A 182 13.72 5.06 -12.03
N VAL A 183 12.84 5.86 -12.63
CA VAL A 183 12.98 7.33 -12.63
C VAL A 183 12.86 7.89 -11.21
N PHE A 184 11.96 7.38 -10.39
CA PHE A 184 11.84 7.81 -9.00
C PHE A 184 13.10 7.50 -8.20
N PHE A 185 13.68 6.31 -8.33
CA PHE A 185 14.95 6.00 -7.65
C PHE A 185 16.08 6.93 -8.08
N ALA A 186 16.16 7.30 -9.36
CA ALA A 186 17.14 8.27 -9.84
C ALA A 186 16.89 9.67 -9.23
N ILE A 187 15.64 10.12 -9.15
CA ILE A 187 15.27 11.39 -8.51
C ILE A 187 15.61 11.37 -7.01
N VAL A 188 15.31 10.27 -6.31
CA VAL A 188 15.66 10.09 -4.88
C VAL A 188 17.17 10.23 -4.68
N GLY A 189 17.99 9.61 -5.55
CA GLY A 189 19.45 9.76 -5.51
C GLY A 189 19.89 11.23 -5.59
N VAL A 190 19.34 11.99 -6.52
CA VAL A 190 19.63 13.42 -6.66
C VAL A 190 19.20 14.22 -5.43
N ILE A 191 18.02 13.96 -4.90
CA ILE A 191 17.49 14.66 -3.71
C ILE A 191 18.36 14.38 -2.50
N HIS A 192 18.81 13.12 -2.35
CA HIS A 192 19.72 12.72 -1.29
C HIS A 192 21.07 13.46 -1.41
N ASP A 193 21.72 13.43 -2.58
CA ASP A 193 22.98 14.10 -2.83
C ASP A 193 22.91 15.63 -2.62
N GLN A 194 21.77 16.23 -2.94
CA GLN A 194 21.55 17.67 -2.79
C GLN A 194 20.99 18.07 -1.41
N HIS A 195 20.78 17.10 -0.49
CA HIS A 195 20.24 17.32 0.86
C HIS A 195 18.93 18.14 0.88
N LEU A 196 18.06 17.99 -0.13
CA LEU A 196 16.88 18.83 -0.28
C LEU A 196 15.84 18.63 0.83
N PHE A 197 15.84 17.45 1.47
CA PHE A 197 14.96 17.15 2.61
C PHE A 197 15.56 17.52 3.97
N ALA A 198 16.81 17.94 4.03
CA ALA A 198 17.48 18.27 5.29
C ALA A 198 16.68 19.24 6.19
N PRO A 199 16.03 20.32 5.70
CA PRO A 199 15.26 21.21 6.56
C PRO A 199 14.07 20.52 7.24
N VAL A 200 13.33 19.67 6.50
CA VAL A 200 12.19 18.91 7.04
C VAL A 200 12.68 17.85 8.02
N MET A 201 13.76 17.14 7.67
CA MET A 201 14.37 16.14 8.53
C MET A 201 14.90 16.75 9.83
N HIS A 202 15.59 17.89 9.77
CA HIS A 202 16.02 18.62 10.97
C HIS A 202 14.85 18.98 11.89
N PHE A 203 13.74 19.42 11.32
CA PHE A 203 12.56 19.76 12.10
C PHE A 203 11.97 18.53 12.81
N VAL A 204 11.72 17.44 12.10
CA VAL A 204 11.09 16.23 12.68
C VAL A 204 12.04 15.48 13.62
N LEU A 205 13.35 15.48 13.36
CA LEU A 205 14.37 14.87 14.21
C LEU A 205 14.68 15.68 15.48
N ALA A 206 14.37 16.97 15.49
CA ALA A 206 14.51 17.80 16.70
C ALA A 206 13.40 17.57 17.73
N LEU A 207 12.35 16.87 17.37
CA LEU A 207 11.27 16.46 18.27
C LEU A 207 11.64 15.15 18.98
N GLU A 208 10.98 14.89 20.10
CA GLU A 208 11.23 13.69 20.90
C GLU A 208 9.92 12.94 21.18
N GLY A 209 10.06 11.64 21.43
CA GLY A 209 8.98 10.77 21.91
C GLY A 209 7.79 10.70 20.97
N GLN A 210 6.59 10.65 21.53
CA GLN A 210 5.32 10.52 20.79
C GLN A 210 5.09 11.69 19.81
N THR A 211 5.52 12.89 20.16
CA THR A 211 5.39 14.06 19.28
C THR A 211 6.21 13.91 18.03
N GLN A 212 7.38 13.30 18.10
CA GLN A 212 8.22 13.00 16.96
C GLN A 212 7.53 11.99 16.02
N LEU A 213 6.99 10.89 16.57
CA LEU A 213 6.26 9.90 15.78
C LEU A 213 5.05 10.50 15.06
N ALA A 214 4.27 11.32 15.76
CA ALA A 214 3.13 12.04 15.17
C ALA A 214 3.57 13.01 14.07
N ALA A 215 4.68 13.72 14.26
CA ALA A 215 5.23 14.63 13.27
C ALA A 215 5.74 13.89 12.02
N TYR A 216 6.41 12.74 12.20
CA TYR A 216 6.80 11.86 11.10
C TYR A 216 5.59 11.36 10.32
N TYR A 217 4.57 10.85 11.00
CA TYR A 217 3.32 10.42 10.38
C TYR A 217 2.67 11.56 9.59
N ALA A 218 2.52 12.74 10.19
CA ALA A 218 1.87 13.88 9.56
C ALA A 218 2.66 14.44 8.38
N ALA A 219 3.99 14.59 8.51
CA ALA A 219 4.84 15.10 7.44
C ALA A 219 4.86 14.16 6.24
N ASN A 220 5.05 12.85 6.49
CA ASN A 220 4.95 11.83 5.43
C ASN A 220 3.57 11.83 4.78
N GLY A 221 2.50 11.93 5.57
CA GLY A 221 1.13 11.94 5.09
C GLY A 221 0.82 13.12 4.17
N LEU A 222 1.19 14.33 4.58
CA LEU A 222 0.98 15.54 3.77
C LEU A 222 1.75 15.47 2.45
N LEU A 223 2.97 14.98 2.47
CA LEU A 223 3.77 14.83 1.26
C LEU A 223 3.21 13.75 0.34
N SER A 224 2.79 12.61 0.88
CA SER A 224 2.20 11.50 0.11
C SER A 224 0.83 11.81 -0.49
N MET A 225 0.08 12.78 0.06
CA MET A 225 -1.14 13.27 -0.58
C MET A 225 -0.87 13.98 -1.91
N ILE A 226 0.32 14.55 -2.09
CA ILE A 226 0.67 15.39 -3.25
C ILE A 226 1.62 14.65 -4.18
N SER A 227 2.55 13.89 -3.61
CA SER A 227 3.62 13.17 -4.29
C SER A 227 3.39 11.65 -4.23
N ASP A 228 4.19 10.91 -4.99
CA ASP A 228 4.22 9.46 -4.93
C ASP A 228 4.72 8.96 -3.56
N ASN A 229 4.03 7.97 -3.00
CA ASN A 229 4.30 7.45 -1.66
C ASN A 229 5.63 6.64 -1.59
N VAL A 230 6.04 5.98 -2.68
CA VAL A 230 7.33 5.26 -2.74
C VAL A 230 8.49 6.24 -2.58
N PHE A 231 8.39 7.36 -3.30
CA PHE A 231 9.38 8.43 -3.22
C PHE A 231 9.51 8.99 -1.79
N VAL A 232 8.38 9.37 -1.18
CA VAL A 232 8.38 9.95 0.18
C VAL A 232 8.95 8.95 1.18
N ALA A 233 8.49 7.70 1.16
CA ALA A 233 8.96 6.65 2.05
C ALA A 233 10.47 6.40 1.93
N THR A 234 10.98 6.32 0.69
CA THR A 234 12.41 6.06 0.43
C THR A 234 13.30 7.16 1.01
N VAL A 235 12.93 8.42 0.81
CA VAL A 235 13.71 9.53 1.36
C VAL A 235 13.70 9.50 2.89
N TYR A 236 12.52 9.39 3.49
CA TYR A 236 12.42 9.46 4.95
C TYR A 236 13.10 8.28 5.64
N ILE A 237 12.94 7.06 5.14
CA ILE A 237 13.57 5.89 5.80
C ILE A 237 15.10 5.91 5.65
N SER A 238 15.61 6.35 4.49
CA SER A 238 17.06 6.45 4.24
C SER A 238 17.71 7.51 5.12
N GLU A 239 17.14 8.71 5.17
CA GLU A 239 17.63 9.81 6.01
C GLU A 239 17.56 9.46 7.50
N THR A 240 16.46 8.79 7.92
CA THR A 240 16.33 8.31 9.30
C THR A 240 17.38 7.27 9.63
N LYS A 241 17.65 6.28 8.76
CA LYS A 241 18.72 5.29 8.96
C LYS A 241 20.08 5.99 9.12
N MET A 242 20.39 6.95 8.26
CA MET A 242 21.63 7.72 8.35
C MET A 242 21.76 8.48 9.66
N HIS A 243 20.69 9.13 10.12
CA HIS A 243 20.68 9.79 11.42
C HIS A 243 20.98 8.81 12.57
N PHE A 244 20.39 7.62 12.56
CA PHE A 244 20.67 6.60 13.57
C PHE A 244 22.10 6.05 13.48
N VAL A 245 22.70 5.94 12.30
CA VAL A 245 24.13 5.65 12.15
C VAL A 245 24.99 6.73 12.84
N GLN A 246 24.67 8.01 12.64
CA GLN A 246 25.35 9.11 13.31
C GLN A 246 25.16 9.05 14.84
N LEU A 247 23.97 8.75 15.34
CA LEU A 247 23.72 8.57 16.77
C LEU A 247 24.52 7.39 17.34
N LEU A 248 24.56 6.25 16.65
CA LEU A 248 25.36 5.09 17.05
C LEU A 248 26.87 5.41 17.10
N ALA A 249 27.37 6.28 16.22
CA ALA A 249 28.75 6.72 16.25
C ALA A 249 29.12 7.56 17.50
N THR A 250 28.12 8.15 18.17
CA THR A 250 28.33 8.87 19.43
C THR A 250 28.39 7.95 20.65
N VAL A 251 28.00 6.66 20.52
CA VAL A 251 27.94 5.69 21.62
C VAL A 251 29.36 5.22 21.95
N PRO A 252 29.83 5.41 23.19
CA PRO A 252 31.18 4.98 23.58
C PRO A 252 31.38 3.47 23.37
N GLY A 253 32.44 3.09 22.65
CA GLY A 253 32.75 1.69 22.36
C GLY A 253 32.21 1.16 21.02
N VAL A 254 31.45 1.95 20.28
CA VAL A 254 31.09 1.66 18.87
C VAL A 254 32.20 2.19 17.98
N THR A 255 32.93 1.30 17.32
CA THR A 255 34.06 1.65 16.44
C THR A 255 33.65 1.85 15.00
N ASP A 256 32.63 1.10 14.54
CA ASP A 256 32.06 1.20 13.21
C ASP A 256 30.52 1.18 13.31
N ALA A 257 29.93 2.35 13.34
CA ALA A 257 28.48 2.53 13.49
C ALA A 257 27.71 2.05 12.26
N ALA A 258 28.28 2.20 11.06
CA ALA A 258 27.64 1.75 9.83
C ALA A 258 27.57 0.21 9.77
N ALA A 259 28.68 -0.46 10.01
CA ALA A 259 28.72 -1.93 10.06
C ALA A 259 27.85 -2.49 11.21
N LEU A 260 27.75 -1.78 12.35
CA LEU A 260 26.85 -2.17 13.43
C LEU A 260 25.38 -2.01 13.00
N MET A 261 25.01 -0.89 12.37
CA MET A 261 23.65 -0.66 11.87
C MET A 261 23.23 -1.72 10.86
N ASP A 262 24.13 -2.07 9.94
CA ASP A 262 23.84 -3.11 8.95
C ASP A 262 23.60 -4.47 9.59
N LYS A 263 24.35 -4.85 10.63
CA LYS A 263 24.08 -6.07 11.40
C LYS A 263 22.77 -6.01 12.20
N LEU A 264 22.41 -4.84 12.75
CA LEU A 264 21.18 -4.65 13.52
C LEU A 264 19.92 -4.64 12.63
N THR A 265 20.08 -4.37 11.35
CA THR A 265 19.01 -4.38 10.34
C THR A 265 19.13 -5.54 9.34
N ASP A 266 20.04 -6.49 9.55
CA ASP A 266 20.15 -7.69 8.71
C ASP A 266 19.00 -8.67 9.04
N PRO A 267 18.16 -9.03 8.06
CA PRO A 267 17.03 -9.94 8.28
C PRO A 267 17.45 -11.38 8.64
N HIS A 268 18.70 -11.75 8.37
CA HIS A 268 19.24 -13.10 8.65
C HIS A 268 19.97 -13.20 9.99
N ILE A 269 20.12 -12.07 10.69
CA ILE A 269 20.80 -12.01 11.98
C ILE A 269 19.80 -11.66 13.08
N VAL A 270 19.84 -12.40 14.19
CA VAL A 270 18.98 -12.09 15.35
C VAL A 270 19.52 -10.83 16.02
N ARG A 271 18.80 -9.73 15.92
CA ARG A 271 19.18 -8.42 16.48
C ARG A 271 19.57 -8.48 17.96
N GLY A 272 18.86 -9.31 18.74
CA GLY A 272 19.16 -9.54 20.15
C GLY A 272 20.56 -10.08 20.40
N ASP A 273 21.06 -10.99 19.55
CA ASP A 273 22.40 -11.56 19.66
C ASP A 273 23.48 -10.53 19.35
N VAL A 274 23.22 -9.65 18.35
CA VAL A 274 24.11 -8.53 18.03
C VAL A 274 24.22 -7.58 19.22
N ILE A 275 23.09 -7.22 19.83
CA ILE A 275 23.07 -6.35 21.02
C ILE A 275 23.75 -7.01 22.21
N ALA A 276 23.51 -8.30 22.46
CA ALA A 276 24.12 -9.06 23.56
C ALA A 276 25.65 -9.17 23.42
N ALA A 277 26.18 -9.12 22.18
CA ALA A 277 27.63 -9.13 21.93
C ALA A 277 28.31 -7.78 22.20
N LEU A 278 27.55 -6.70 22.38
CA LEU A 278 28.08 -5.37 22.72
C LEU A 278 28.51 -5.31 24.21
N PRO A 279 29.40 -4.39 24.59
CA PRO A 279 29.71 -4.14 26.00
C PRO A 279 28.45 -3.88 26.84
N ALA A 280 28.35 -4.49 28.02
CA ALA A 280 27.13 -4.43 28.85
C ALA A 280 26.64 -3.00 29.14
N GLY A 281 27.55 -2.03 29.24
CA GLY A 281 27.21 -0.63 29.50
C GLY A 281 26.46 0.10 28.39
N ILE A 282 26.44 -0.43 27.16
CA ILE A 282 25.81 0.22 26.00
C ILE A 282 24.62 -0.57 25.42
N GLN A 283 24.42 -1.82 25.86
CA GLN A 283 23.37 -2.70 25.31
C GLN A 283 21.97 -2.07 25.43
N ASP A 284 21.61 -1.54 26.59
CA ASP A 284 20.32 -0.90 26.85
C ASP A 284 20.14 0.35 25.97
N GLN A 285 21.19 1.16 25.82
CA GLN A 285 21.16 2.35 24.98
C GLN A 285 20.93 1.99 23.52
N VAL A 286 21.68 1.04 22.97
CA VAL A 286 21.53 0.58 21.57
C VAL A 286 20.17 -0.05 21.36
N SER A 287 19.68 -0.86 22.31
CA SER A 287 18.35 -1.46 22.25
C SER A 287 17.24 -0.40 22.17
N LYS A 288 17.28 0.61 23.02
CA LYS A 288 16.31 1.73 23.00
C LYS A 288 16.38 2.53 21.69
N MET A 289 17.59 2.78 21.18
CA MET A 289 17.76 3.46 19.90
C MET A 289 17.11 2.66 18.75
N MET A 290 17.31 1.34 18.71
CA MET A 290 16.72 0.50 17.66
C MET A 290 15.21 0.38 17.80
N THR A 291 14.67 0.29 19.02
CA THR A 291 13.21 0.33 19.24
C THR A 291 12.61 1.64 18.74
N HIS A 292 13.28 2.76 19.02
CA HIS A 292 12.82 4.05 18.53
C HIS A 292 12.88 4.15 16.99
N PHE A 293 13.93 3.61 16.38
CA PHE A 293 14.03 3.51 14.92
C PHE A 293 12.89 2.67 14.33
N ASP A 294 12.55 1.54 14.96
CA ASP A 294 11.41 0.71 14.55
C ASP A 294 10.09 1.53 14.58
N HIS A 295 9.84 2.29 15.64
CA HIS A 295 8.65 3.14 15.75
C HIS A 295 8.60 4.23 14.68
N LEU A 296 9.74 4.87 14.36
CA LEU A 296 9.82 5.84 13.28
C LEU A 296 9.56 5.20 11.91
N ALA A 297 10.09 4.00 11.67
CA ALA A 297 9.83 3.24 10.43
C ALA A 297 8.34 2.91 10.29
N VAL A 298 7.65 2.54 11.37
CA VAL A 298 6.19 2.36 11.37
C VAL A 298 5.46 3.67 11.07
N ALA A 299 5.88 4.78 11.67
CA ALA A 299 5.28 6.09 11.40
C ALA A 299 5.50 6.55 9.96
N ILE A 300 6.67 6.28 9.36
CA ILE A 300 6.95 6.53 7.94
C ILE A 300 6.04 5.66 7.08
N ASN A 301 6.01 4.35 7.32
CA ASN A 301 5.22 3.42 6.53
C ASN A 301 3.73 3.77 6.55
N THR A 302 3.17 3.94 7.72
CA THR A 302 1.74 4.20 7.89
C THR A 302 1.37 5.63 7.48
N GLY A 303 2.27 6.60 7.72
CA GLY A 303 2.11 7.98 7.28
C GLY A 303 2.13 8.13 5.75
N THR A 304 2.98 7.39 5.05
CA THR A 304 3.00 7.44 3.58
C THR A 304 1.81 6.71 2.95
N ASN A 305 1.35 5.61 3.54
CA ASN A 305 0.29 4.78 2.97
C ASN A 305 -1.12 5.31 3.23
N ILE A 306 -1.42 5.67 4.48
CA ILE A 306 -2.80 5.91 4.91
C ILE A 306 -3.35 7.23 4.36
N PRO A 307 -2.69 8.40 4.54
CA PRO A 307 -3.19 9.66 4.02
C PRO A 307 -3.13 9.79 2.49
N SER A 308 -2.32 8.97 1.82
CA SER A 308 -2.14 9.00 0.36
C SER A 308 -3.42 8.77 -0.43
N VAL A 309 -4.45 8.15 0.18
CA VAL A 309 -5.78 7.98 -0.43
C VAL A 309 -6.51 9.31 -0.71
N ALA A 310 -5.98 10.44 -0.25
CA ALA A 310 -6.57 11.76 -0.48
C ALA A 310 -6.63 12.14 -1.95
N THR A 311 -5.66 11.73 -2.75
CA THR A 311 -5.57 12.09 -4.16
C THR A 311 -5.15 10.91 -5.03
N PRO A 312 -5.48 10.93 -6.33
CA PRO A 312 -5.00 9.92 -7.27
C PRO A 312 -3.48 9.84 -7.39
N ASN A 313 -2.78 10.94 -7.17
CA ASN A 313 -1.31 10.97 -7.26
C ASN A 313 -0.64 10.24 -6.08
N GLY A 314 -1.26 10.29 -4.91
CA GLY A 314 -0.72 9.66 -3.71
C GLY A 314 -0.90 8.14 -3.68
N GLN A 315 -1.83 7.58 -4.49
CA GLN A 315 -2.17 6.16 -4.42
C GLN A 315 -2.20 5.52 -5.80
N ALA A 316 -1.31 4.56 -6.04
CA ALA A 316 -1.16 3.91 -7.35
C ALA A 316 -2.47 3.30 -7.86
N ALA A 317 -3.26 2.64 -6.99
CA ALA A 317 -4.55 2.06 -7.36
C ALA A 317 -5.56 3.12 -7.85
N PHE A 318 -5.53 4.32 -7.26
CA PHE A 318 -6.38 5.44 -7.67
C PHE A 318 -5.95 6.02 -9.02
N LEU A 319 -4.65 6.19 -9.21
CA LEU A 319 -4.10 6.66 -10.46
C LEU A 319 -4.41 5.67 -11.59
N PHE A 320 -4.21 4.36 -11.33
CA PHE A 320 -4.53 3.30 -12.29
C PHE A 320 -6.02 3.31 -12.67
N LEU A 321 -6.93 3.43 -11.68
CA LEU A 321 -8.36 3.53 -11.96
C LEU A 321 -8.69 4.78 -12.79
N LEU A 322 -8.10 5.93 -12.47
CA LEU A 322 -8.37 7.20 -13.15
C LEU A 322 -7.88 7.20 -14.60
N THR A 323 -6.77 6.52 -14.88
CA THR A 323 -6.18 6.41 -16.24
C THR A 323 -6.74 5.25 -17.06
N SER A 324 -7.54 4.36 -16.43
CA SER A 324 -8.15 3.21 -17.09
C SER A 324 -9.24 3.61 -18.09
N ALA A 325 -9.51 2.73 -19.06
CA ALA A 325 -10.63 2.89 -19.99
C ALA A 325 -12.00 2.94 -19.30
N LEU A 326 -12.09 2.49 -18.04
CA LEU A 326 -13.32 2.52 -17.25
C LEU A 326 -13.67 3.92 -16.75
N ALA A 327 -12.69 4.76 -16.44
CA ALA A 327 -12.91 6.08 -15.83
C ALA A 327 -13.86 6.98 -16.65
N PRO A 328 -13.70 7.17 -17.96
CA PRO A 328 -14.65 7.97 -18.77
C PRO A 328 -16.03 7.32 -18.83
N VAL A 329 -16.13 5.98 -18.86
CA VAL A 329 -17.40 5.24 -18.90
C VAL A 329 -18.24 5.52 -17.66
N ILE A 330 -17.63 5.50 -16.47
CA ILE A 330 -18.28 5.79 -15.18
C ILE A 330 -18.26 7.29 -14.83
N ARG A 331 -17.77 8.14 -15.73
CA ARG A 331 -17.61 9.59 -15.52
C ARG A 331 -16.87 9.92 -14.23
N LEU A 332 -15.76 9.23 -14.00
CA LEU A 332 -14.85 9.46 -12.89
C LEU A 332 -13.78 10.48 -13.32
N SER A 333 -13.79 11.64 -12.69
CA SER A 333 -12.77 12.68 -12.88
C SER A 333 -11.89 12.78 -11.64
N TYR A 334 -10.72 13.41 -11.77
CA TYR A 334 -9.79 13.66 -10.68
C TYR A 334 -10.49 14.28 -9.46
N GLY A 335 -11.17 15.42 -9.66
CA GLY A 335 -11.87 16.12 -8.56
C GLY A 335 -12.98 15.29 -7.95
N ARG A 336 -13.70 14.48 -8.75
CA ARG A 336 -14.72 13.58 -8.23
C ARG A 336 -14.13 12.47 -7.38
N MET A 337 -12.98 11.94 -7.76
CA MET A 337 -12.25 10.93 -7.00
C MET A 337 -11.80 11.48 -5.65
N VAL A 338 -11.25 12.70 -5.61
CA VAL A 338 -10.89 13.38 -4.36
C VAL A 338 -12.08 13.54 -3.43
N VAL A 339 -13.25 13.97 -3.95
CA VAL A 339 -14.47 14.12 -3.14
C VAL A 339 -14.95 12.78 -2.57
N LEU A 340 -14.92 11.72 -3.38
CA LEU A 340 -15.30 10.37 -2.93
C LEU A 340 -14.30 9.79 -1.92
N ALA A 341 -13.00 10.11 -2.06
CA ALA A 341 -11.97 9.68 -1.12
C ALA A 341 -11.98 10.45 0.21
N LEU A 342 -12.54 11.67 0.24
CA LEU A 342 -12.46 12.58 1.39
C LEU A 342 -12.92 11.97 2.73
N PRO A 343 -14.07 11.27 2.84
CA PRO A 343 -14.46 10.65 4.11
C PRO A 343 -13.45 9.63 4.61
N TYR A 344 -12.87 8.84 3.72
CA TYR A 344 -11.83 7.88 4.05
C TYR A 344 -10.53 8.57 4.45
N THR A 345 -10.12 9.59 3.70
CA THR A 345 -8.93 10.37 4.03
C THR A 345 -9.01 10.92 5.45
N ILE A 346 -10.12 11.53 5.82
CA ILE A 346 -10.29 12.12 7.16
C ILE A 346 -10.28 11.03 8.23
N THR A 347 -11.15 10.02 8.12
CA THR A 347 -11.31 9.01 9.18
C THR A 347 -10.07 8.15 9.35
N MET A 348 -9.47 7.70 8.25
CA MET A 348 -8.29 6.85 8.27
C MET A 348 -7.04 7.61 8.74
N SER A 349 -6.81 8.83 8.23
CA SER A 349 -5.63 9.61 8.61
C SER A 349 -5.67 10.02 10.09
N LEU A 350 -6.82 10.44 10.60
CA LEU A 350 -6.96 10.78 12.02
C LEU A 350 -6.80 9.54 12.92
N THR A 351 -7.36 8.40 12.51
CA THR A 351 -7.17 7.14 13.25
C THR A 351 -5.73 6.69 13.23
N GLY A 352 -5.06 6.75 12.08
CA GLY A 352 -3.65 6.40 11.96
C GLY A 352 -2.74 7.32 12.78
N LEU A 353 -3.00 8.63 12.77
CA LEU A 353 -2.28 9.58 13.61
C LEU A 353 -2.49 9.29 15.10
N ALA A 354 -3.73 9.05 15.52
CA ALA A 354 -4.04 8.71 16.91
C ALA A 354 -3.39 7.37 17.31
N ALA A 355 -3.45 6.36 16.46
CA ALA A 355 -2.84 5.07 16.72
C ALA A 355 -1.30 5.19 16.83
N THR A 356 -0.66 5.94 15.93
CA THR A 356 0.78 6.21 15.98
C THR A 356 1.15 6.95 17.27
N TYR A 357 0.35 7.90 17.72
CA TYR A 357 0.62 8.67 18.92
C TYR A 357 0.41 7.85 20.20
N PHE A 358 -0.65 7.02 20.30
CA PHE A 358 -1.02 6.36 21.56
C PHE A 358 -0.52 4.92 21.71
N PHE A 359 -0.27 4.20 20.60
CA PHE A 359 0.04 2.76 20.65
C PHE A 359 1.48 2.41 20.23
N SER A 360 2.29 3.37 19.82
CA SER A 360 3.69 3.13 19.43
C SER A 360 4.69 3.32 20.57
N TRP A 361 4.32 2.92 21.78
CA TRP A 361 5.20 2.95 22.98
C TRP A 361 5.23 1.61 23.68
#